data_b7f234636cbfa9a73799d1be3920eca3
#
_entry.id   b7f234636cbfa9a73799d1be3920eca3
#
_cell.length_a   1.000
_cell.length_b   1.000
_cell.length_c   1.000
_cell.angle_alpha   90.00
_cell.angle_beta   90.00
_cell.angle_gamma   90.00
#
_symmetry.space_group_name_H-M   'P 1'
#
loop_
_entity.id
_entity.type
_entity.pdbx_description
1 polymer ?
#
loop_
_entity_poly.entity_id
_entity_poly.type
_entity_poly.pdbx_seq_one_letter_code
_entity_poly.pdbx_strand_id
1 'polypeptide(L)'
;MRRPNRQVESSEPAETTESSEASDISETGDPGSKATTEAPTDRDPSTWSLRQKLAQMLFTGTNAPEDSATDPEKIQELIDAGAGGVFAGRKETAIFGSQVLVDAADRPVAPFVATDAEGGQVDLLASILEPIPAGREMAAWDAEKIRKTGQSRGANLAELGVNVDFAPVIDVAGGANPLGDRTWSEDPAEVVATAGVFAEGLCDSGVLPTFKHFPGHGRADAHGDDAPAQTPELRSLEANDLVAFTGMFEQMGDRSMLMTGHLDVPGLTDGGEPFSMNPEAMGWLRDDLGYQDVTVTDELAEMGAITARGISVPDAVEASLVAGNDLALYFGDLDQMNEVLDQLEAAVADGRLSETQVDRSVERIMSLKGSEACAG
;
A
#
# COMPACT_ATOMS: atom_id res chain seq x y z
N MET A 1 -92.39 -2.63 -2.94
CA MET A 1 -93.32 -3.55 -3.71
C MET A 1 -92.44 -4.58 -4.41
N ARG A 2 -92.76 -5.83 -4.08
CA ARG A 2 -92.55 -7.12 -4.83
C ARG A 2 -91.15 -7.47 -5.38
N ARG A 3 -90.59 -8.51 -4.78
CA ARG A 3 -89.87 -9.66 -5.30
C ARG A 3 -90.57 -10.27 -6.54
N PRO A 4 -90.10 -11.32 -7.26
CA PRO A 4 -89.11 -12.36 -6.92
C PRO A 4 -88.24 -12.96 -8.08
N ASN A 5 -87.17 -13.71 -7.68
CA ASN A 5 -86.99 -15.17 -7.91
C ASN A 5 -86.55 -15.69 -9.33
N ARG A 6 -85.57 -16.48 -9.51
CA ARG A 6 -85.25 -17.92 -9.41
C ARG A 6 -84.00 -18.25 -10.26
N GLN A 7 -83.05 -18.90 -9.64
CA GLN A 7 -82.67 -20.32 -9.75
C GLN A 7 -82.49 -20.82 -11.20
N VAL A 8 -81.48 -21.57 -11.57
CA VAL A 8 -80.93 -22.84 -11.15
C VAL A 8 -79.74 -23.26 -12.05
N GLU A 9 -78.68 -23.84 -11.45
CA GLU A 9 -77.85 -25.01 -11.78
C GLU A 9 -77.25 -25.14 -13.19
N SER A 10 -76.03 -25.58 -13.39
CA SER A 10 -75.24 -26.71 -12.92
C SER A 10 -74.03 -26.94 -13.87
N SER A 11 -73.04 -27.54 -13.31
CA SER A 11 -72.07 -28.54 -13.78
C SER A 11 -70.72 -28.06 -14.34
N GLU A 12 -69.72 -28.46 -13.55
CA GLU A 12 -68.33 -28.74 -13.87
C GLU A 12 -68.18 -29.77 -15.05
N PRO A 13 -66.97 -29.96 -15.63
CA PRO A 13 -65.69 -30.18 -14.94
C PRO A 13 -64.41 -29.61 -15.60
N ALA A 14 -63.40 -29.60 -14.75
CA ALA A 14 -61.94 -29.56 -14.87
C ALA A 14 -61.24 -29.71 -16.24
N GLU A 15 -60.23 -28.87 -16.45
CA GLU A 15 -58.94 -29.29 -16.97
C GLU A 15 -57.81 -28.35 -16.49
N THR A 16 -56.77 -28.96 -15.98
CA THR A 16 -55.51 -28.45 -15.46
C THR A 16 -54.64 -27.88 -16.54
N THR A 17 -54.06 -26.67 -16.31
CA THR A 17 -52.79 -26.30 -16.92
C THR A 17 -51.94 -25.51 -15.90
N GLU A 18 -50.80 -26.10 -15.57
CA GLU A 18 -49.73 -25.51 -14.82
C GLU A 18 -49.24 -24.21 -15.49
N SER A 19 -49.13 -23.13 -14.75
CA SER A 19 -48.31 -21.99 -15.12
C SER A 19 -47.38 -21.68 -13.96
N SER A 20 -46.09 -21.78 -14.28
CA SER A 20 -44.93 -21.48 -13.48
C SER A 20 -45.03 -20.09 -12.86
N GLU A 21 -44.99 -20.01 -11.54
CA GLU A 21 -44.76 -18.80 -10.80
C GLU A 21 -43.26 -18.43 -10.94
N ALA A 22 -43.02 -17.34 -11.64
CA ALA A 22 -41.76 -16.63 -11.51
C ALA A 22 -41.79 -15.82 -10.22
N SER A 23 -41.01 -16.23 -9.24
CA SER A 23 -40.79 -15.47 -8.03
C SER A 23 -39.94 -14.24 -8.33
N ASP A 24 -40.54 -13.07 -8.41
CA ASP A 24 -39.90 -11.78 -8.31
C ASP A 24 -39.32 -11.66 -6.90
N ILE A 25 -38.01 -11.87 -6.76
CA ILE A 25 -37.27 -11.46 -5.57
C ILE A 25 -36.93 -9.98 -5.77
N SER A 26 -37.81 -9.11 -5.32
CA SER A 26 -37.46 -7.71 -5.11
C SER A 26 -36.60 -7.62 -3.85
N GLU A 27 -35.29 -7.57 -4.01
CA GLU A 27 -34.38 -7.07 -2.95
C GLU A 27 -34.65 -5.59 -2.75
N THR A 28 -35.48 -5.29 -1.75
CA THR A 28 -35.51 -3.93 -1.18
C THR A 28 -34.38 -3.85 -0.19
N GLY A 29 -33.16 -3.53 -0.68
CA GLY A 29 -32.04 -3.15 0.18
C GLY A 29 -32.42 -1.92 1.00
N ASP A 30 -32.22 -2.03 2.29
CA ASP A 30 -32.32 -0.91 3.24
C ASP A 30 -31.26 0.15 2.85
N PRO A 31 -31.65 1.42 2.52
CA PRO A 31 -30.71 2.45 2.11
C PRO A 31 -29.81 2.97 3.25
N GLY A 32 -29.77 2.29 4.41
CA GLY A 32 -28.95 2.64 5.58
C GLY A 32 -27.88 1.62 5.97
N SER A 33 -27.77 0.48 5.29
CA SER A 33 -26.70 -0.49 5.55
C SER A 33 -25.44 -0.07 4.78
N LYS A 34 -24.44 0.49 5.47
CA LYS A 34 -23.09 0.63 4.90
C LYS A 34 -22.63 -0.77 4.47
N ALA A 35 -22.23 -0.92 3.21
CA ALA A 35 -21.67 -2.15 2.71
C ALA A 35 -20.40 -2.47 3.51
N THR A 36 -20.43 -3.51 4.32
CA THR A 36 -19.22 -4.02 4.99
C THR A 36 -18.40 -4.78 3.96
N THR A 37 -17.15 -4.39 3.79
CA THR A 37 -16.20 -5.12 2.96
C THR A 37 -15.71 -6.32 3.75
N GLU A 38 -15.63 -7.47 3.10
CA GLU A 38 -15.03 -8.68 3.66
C GLU A 38 -13.81 -9.07 2.83
N ALA A 39 -12.77 -9.57 3.50
CA ALA A 39 -11.57 -10.04 2.82
C ALA A 39 -11.88 -11.15 1.80
N PRO A 40 -11.14 -11.23 0.67
CA PRO A 40 -11.28 -12.32 -0.28
C PRO A 40 -11.07 -13.69 0.36
N THR A 41 -11.88 -14.68 -0.01
CA THR A 41 -11.82 -16.05 0.51
C THR A 41 -11.02 -17.01 -0.37
N ASP A 42 -10.59 -16.56 -1.54
CA ASP A 42 -9.71 -17.30 -2.47
C ASP A 42 -8.69 -16.36 -3.11
N ARG A 43 -7.74 -16.92 -3.85
CA ARG A 43 -6.63 -16.17 -4.46
C ARG A 43 -6.86 -15.77 -5.92
N ASP A 44 -8.05 -16.01 -6.48
CA ASP A 44 -8.37 -15.66 -7.87
C ASP A 44 -9.05 -14.29 -7.95
N PRO A 45 -8.34 -13.21 -8.34
CA PRO A 45 -8.93 -11.87 -8.40
C PRO A 45 -10.10 -11.75 -9.38
N SER A 46 -10.26 -12.68 -10.31
CA SER A 46 -11.38 -12.66 -11.25
C SER A 46 -12.74 -12.96 -10.58
N THR A 47 -12.72 -13.55 -9.38
CA THR A 47 -13.93 -13.86 -8.58
C THR A 47 -14.29 -12.73 -7.61
N TRP A 48 -13.41 -11.75 -7.42
CA TRP A 48 -13.58 -10.71 -6.41
C TRP A 48 -14.51 -9.59 -6.89
N SER A 49 -15.29 -9.05 -5.96
CA SER A 49 -16.02 -7.81 -6.21
C SER A 49 -15.06 -6.64 -6.44
N LEU A 50 -15.55 -5.57 -7.10
CA LEU A 50 -14.76 -4.34 -7.27
C LEU A 50 -14.25 -3.82 -5.92
N ARG A 51 -15.12 -3.80 -4.89
CA ARG A 51 -14.75 -3.32 -3.56
C ARG A 51 -13.63 -4.16 -2.92
N GLN A 52 -13.63 -5.48 -3.10
CA GLN A 52 -12.54 -6.36 -2.64
C GLN A 52 -11.23 -6.06 -3.38
N LYS A 53 -11.26 -5.84 -4.69
CA LYS A 53 -10.10 -5.44 -5.48
C LYS A 53 -9.54 -4.10 -4.99
N LEU A 54 -10.40 -3.10 -4.80
CA LEU A 54 -10.01 -1.79 -4.30
C LEU A 54 -9.42 -1.87 -2.88
N ALA A 55 -10.00 -2.69 -1.99
CA ALA A 55 -9.47 -2.90 -0.64
C ALA A 55 -8.04 -3.47 -0.67
N GLN A 56 -7.72 -4.35 -1.64
CA GLN A 56 -6.36 -4.86 -1.82
C GLN A 56 -5.35 -3.80 -2.30
N MET A 57 -5.80 -2.67 -2.82
CA MET A 57 -4.96 -1.53 -3.19
C MET A 57 -4.73 -0.55 -2.03
N LEU A 58 -5.30 -0.81 -0.85
CA LEU A 58 -5.15 0.02 0.33
C LEU A 58 -4.11 -0.57 1.28
N PHE A 59 -3.14 0.26 1.66
CA PHE A 59 -2.18 -0.03 2.70
C PHE A 59 -2.48 0.92 3.86
N THR A 60 -2.99 0.41 4.97
CA THR A 60 -3.51 1.27 6.04
C THR A 60 -3.01 0.85 7.42
N GLY A 61 -3.02 1.77 8.36
CA GLY A 61 -2.67 1.54 9.76
C GLY A 61 -3.53 2.43 10.64
N THR A 62 -3.59 2.15 11.93
CA THR A 62 -4.36 2.99 12.83
C THR A 62 -3.60 4.25 13.21
N ASN A 63 -4.29 5.40 13.19
CA ASN A 63 -3.84 6.63 13.84
C ASN A 63 -3.92 6.44 15.35
N ALA A 64 -2.86 5.89 15.95
CA ALA A 64 -2.73 5.94 17.39
C ALA A 64 -2.27 7.36 17.78
N PRO A 65 -2.98 8.08 18.65
CA PRO A 65 -2.43 9.27 19.27
C PRO A 65 -1.06 8.99 19.88
N GLU A 66 -0.19 10.01 19.98
CA GLU A 66 1.23 9.85 20.40
C GLU A 66 1.46 9.02 21.67
N ASP A 67 0.43 8.83 22.49
CA ASP A 67 0.48 8.14 23.78
C ASP A 67 -0.40 6.87 23.87
N SER A 68 -1.00 6.40 22.77
CA SER A 68 -1.86 5.21 22.81
C SER A 68 -1.32 4.04 21.98
N ALA A 69 -1.48 2.84 22.54
CA ALA A 69 -1.15 1.57 21.88
C ALA A 69 -1.86 1.43 20.54
N THR A 70 -1.17 0.92 19.51
CA THR A 70 -1.86 0.39 18.34
C THR A 70 -2.76 -0.74 18.82
N ASP A 71 -4.06 -0.52 18.79
CA ASP A 71 -5.04 -1.50 19.25
C ASP A 71 -5.06 -2.68 18.26
N PRO A 72 -4.64 -3.88 18.68
CA PRO A 72 -4.67 -5.04 17.79
C PRO A 72 -6.06 -5.35 17.22
N GLU A 73 -7.14 -5.01 17.94
CA GLU A 73 -8.51 -5.21 17.48
C GLU A 73 -8.80 -4.33 16.26
N LYS A 74 -8.33 -3.09 16.24
CA LYS A 74 -8.49 -2.19 15.07
C LYS A 74 -7.70 -2.65 13.85
N ILE A 75 -6.49 -3.16 14.03
CA ILE A 75 -5.73 -3.78 12.94
C ILE A 75 -6.47 -5.02 12.42
N GLN A 76 -7.05 -5.83 13.32
CA GLN A 76 -7.87 -6.97 12.93
C GLN A 76 -9.07 -6.55 12.07
N GLU A 77 -9.78 -5.48 12.43
CA GLU A 77 -10.91 -4.95 11.65
C GLU A 77 -10.50 -4.56 10.22
N LEU A 78 -9.35 -3.90 10.04
CA LEU A 78 -8.82 -3.54 8.72
C LEU A 78 -8.44 -4.77 7.89
N ILE A 79 -7.83 -5.78 8.52
CA ILE A 79 -7.50 -7.05 7.88
C ILE A 79 -8.79 -7.82 7.50
N ASP A 80 -9.80 -7.83 8.35
CA ASP A 80 -11.09 -8.49 8.09
C ASP A 80 -11.86 -7.81 6.96
N ALA A 81 -11.71 -6.50 6.82
CA ALA A 81 -12.22 -5.73 5.70
C ALA A 81 -11.41 -5.91 4.40
N GLY A 82 -10.33 -6.68 4.43
CA GLY A 82 -9.56 -7.04 3.23
C GLY A 82 -8.54 -6.01 2.79
N ALA A 83 -8.01 -5.19 3.69
CA ALA A 83 -6.89 -4.31 3.38
C ALA A 83 -5.73 -5.08 2.75
N GLY A 84 -5.17 -4.55 1.66
CA GLY A 84 -4.05 -5.17 0.95
C GLY A 84 -2.78 -5.21 1.78
N GLY A 85 -2.59 -4.22 2.65
CA GLY A 85 -1.52 -4.18 3.64
C GLY A 85 -1.91 -3.42 4.89
N VAL A 86 -1.20 -3.70 5.98
CA VAL A 86 -1.32 -2.99 7.25
C VAL A 86 0.05 -2.56 7.74
N PHE A 87 0.14 -1.30 8.19
CA PHE A 87 1.35 -0.77 8.81
C PHE A 87 1.29 -1.00 10.32
N ALA A 88 2.33 -1.58 10.86
CA ALA A 88 2.47 -1.89 12.27
C ALA A 88 3.66 -1.15 12.90
N GLY A 89 3.48 -0.61 14.10
CA GLY A 89 4.61 -0.16 14.89
C GLY A 89 4.81 1.33 15.12
N ARG A 90 3.82 2.16 14.83
CA ARG A 90 3.92 3.58 15.16
C ARG A 90 3.81 3.80 16.67
N LYS A 91 4.94 3.68 17.38
CA LYS A 91 5.15 3.83 18.84
C LYS A 91 4.69 2.68 19.75
N GLU A 92 4.13 1.58 19.20
CA GLU A 92 3.67 0.51 20.08
C GLU A 92 3.97 -0.88 19.58
N THR A 93 4.44 -1.66 20.47
CA THR A 93 4.93 -3.01 20.25
C THR A 93 3.87 -4.09 20.54
N ALA A 94 2.68 -3.69 21.02
CA ALA A 94 1.63 -4.65 21.40
C ALA A 94 1.08 -5.50 20.26
N ILE A 95 1.12 -4.96 19.02
CA ILE A 95 0.69 -5.71 17.84
C ILE A 95 1.69 -6.81 17.46
N PHE A 96 2.99 -6.58 17.68
CA PHE A 96 4.03 -7.53 17.31
C PHE A 96 3.98 -8.78 18.20
N GLY A 97 4.00 -9.94 17.56
CA GLY A 97 3.81 -11.22 18.26
C GLY A 97 2.40 -11.44 18.77
N SER A 98 1.44 -10.58 18.43
CA SER A 98 0.02 -10.81 18.74
C SER A 98 -0.55 -11.91 17.84
N GLN A 99 -1.65 -12.54 18.32
CA GLN A 99 -2.36 -13.55 17.55
C GLN A 99 -2.94 -12.95 16.25
N VAL A 100 -3.22 -11.65 16.20
CA VAL A 100 -3.73 -10.93 15.02
C VAL A 100 -2.80 -11.08 13.81
N LEU A 101 -1.49 -10.85 13.99
CA LEU A 101 -0.53 -10.98 12.88
C LEU A 101 -0.26 -12.44 12.52
N VAL A 102 -0.29 -13.34 13.49
CA VAL A 102 -0.17 -14.79 13.23
C VAL A 102 -1.35 -15.28 12.40
N ASP A 103 -2.58 -14.94 12.79
CA ASP A 103 -3.78 -15.36 12.07
C ASP A 103 -3.89 -14.67 10.69
N ALA A 104 -3.33 -13.47 10.54
CA ALA A 104 -3.28 -12.77 9.26
C ALA A 104 -2.45 -13.53 8.21
N ALA A 105 -1.35 -14.15 8.62
CA ALA A 105 -0.48 -14.93 7.73
C ALA A 105 -1.16 -16.20 7.19
N ASP A 106 -2.11 -16.77 7.92
CA ASP A 106 -2.82 -18.00 7.54
C ASP A 106 -4.04 -17.74 6.64
N ARG A 107 -4.32 -16.48 6.27
CA ARG A 107 -5.46 -16.14 5.40
C ARG A 107 -5.22 -16.58 3.95
N PRO A 108 -6.27 -16.91 3.18
CA PRO A 108 -6.17 -17.19 1.75
C PRO A 108 -5.43 -16.08 0.99
N VAL A 109 -5.74 -14.82 1.32
CA VAL A 109 -5.03 -13.64 0.85
C VAL A 109 -4.45 -12.91 2.06
N ALA A 110 -3.23 -13.29 2.44
CA ALA A 110 -2.52 -12.65 3.54
C ALA A 110 -2.23 -11.17 3.20
N PRO A 111 -2.42 -10.22 4.14
CA PRO A 111 -2.01 -8.84 3.93
C PRO A 111 -0.49 -8.71 3.91
N PHE A 112 0.01 -7.65 3.29
CA PHE A 112 1.33 -7.14 3.65
C PHE A 112 1.27 -6.58 5.08
N VAL A 113 2.29 -6.89 5.87
CA VAL A 113 2.46 -6.33 7.21
C VAL A 113 3.79 -5.60 7.23
N ALA A 114 3.74 -4.27 7.22
CA ALA A 114 4.95 -3.44 7.10
C ALA A 114 5.27 -2.68 8.38
N THR A 115 6.54 -2.32 8.50
CA THR A 115 7.06 -1.39 9.51
C THR A 115 8.23 -0.60 8.93
N ASP A 116 8.68 0.46 9.64
CA ASP A 116 9.95 1.14 9.38
C ASP A 116 11.01 0.62 10.33
N ALA A 117 11.92 -0.21 9.82
CA ALA A 117 13.04 -0.75 10.57
C ALA A 117 14.39 -0.47 9.87
N GLU A 118 14.56 0.80 9.41
CA GLU A 118 15.73 1.26 8.66
C GLU A 118 17.04 1.16 9.46
N GLY A 119 16.94 1.30 10.78
CA GLY A 119 18.04 1.51 11.69
C GLY A 119 18.28 2.99 12.02
N GLY A 120 19.17 3.25 12.98
CA GLY A 120 19.46 4.60 13.45
C GLY A 120 18.24 5.28 14.07
N GLN A 121 17.90 6.49 13.57
CA GLN A 121 16.78 7.27 14.13
C GLN A 121 15.39 6.78 13.67
N VAL A 122 15.32 6.01 12.57
CA VAL A 122 14.08 5.42 12.05
C VAL A 122 14.13 3.90 12.22
N ASP A 123 13.88 3.48 13.43
CA ASP A 123 13.75 2.07 13.82
C ASP A 123 12.62 1.96 14.83
N LEU A 124 11.39 1.74 14.35
CA LEU A 124 10.19 1.67 15.19
C LEU A 124 10.23 0.50 16.18
N LEU A 125 11.10 -0.47 15.95
CA LEU A 125 11.25 -1.67 16.77
C LEU A 125 12.45 -1.62 17.70
N ALA A 126 13.18 -0.50 17.79
CA ALA A 126 14.35 -0.35 18.64
C ALA A 126 14.10 -0.58 20.14
N SER A 127 12.83 -0.53 20.59
CA SER A 127 12.44 -0.84 21.97
C SER A 127 12.30 -2.33 22.28
N ILE A 128 12.16 -3.18 21.26
CA ILE A 128 11.93 -4.63 21.39
C ILE A 128 12.96 -5.49 20.65
N LEU A 129 13.65 -4.94 19.67
CA LEU A 129 14.74 -5.60 18.96
C LEU A 129 16.07 -4.91 19.25
N GLU A 130 17.16 -5.64 19.03
CA GLU A 130 18.49 -5.01 19.06
C GLU A 130 18.57 -3.92 18.00
N PRO A 131 18.83 -2.65 18.36
CA PRO A 131 18.93 -1.58 17.41
C PRO A 131 20.07 -1.81 16.42
N ILE A 132 19.85 -1.45 15.15
CA ILE A 132 20.91 -1.43 14.14
C ILE A 132 21.29 0.03 13.80
N PRO A 133 22.54 0.29 13.37
CA PRO A 133 22.96 1.64 13.01
C PRO A 133 22.22 2.18 11.80
N ALA A 134 22.27 3.48 11.59
CA ALA A 134 21.78 4.14 10.39
C ALA A 134 22.53 3.68 9.12
N GLY A 135 21.88 3.82 7.96
CA GLY A 135 22.45 3.43 6.66
C GLY A 135 23.84 4.06 6.41
N ARG A 136 24.03 5.32 6.77
CA ARG A 136 25.32 6.03 6.64
C ARG A 136 26.47 5.36 7.40
N GLU A 137 26.19 4.82 8.59
CA GLU A 137 27.20 4.10 9.35
C GLU A 137 27.45 2.70 8.77
N MET A 138 26.35 2.00 8.39
CA MET A 138 26.46 0.66 7.80
C MET A 138 27.20 0.67 6.44
N ALA A 139 27.10 1.75 5.67
CA ALA A 139 27.81 1.89 4.39
C ALA A 139 29.33 1.80 4.51
N ALA A 140 29.88 2.07 5.70
CA ALA A 140 31.32 1.93 5.94
C ALA A 140 31.75 0.48 6.28
N TRP A 141 30.82 -0.47 6.32
CA TRP A 141 31.12 -1.87 6.65
C TRP A 141 31.42 -2.69 5.41
N ASP A 142 32.00 -3.88 5.62
CA ASP A 142 32.09 -4.85 4.54
C ASP A 142 30.71 -5.46 4.19
N ALA A 143 30.56 -5.91 2.95
CA ALA A 143 29.32 -6.42 2.41
C ALA A 143 28.77 -7.62 3.19
N GLU A 144 29.67 -8.51 3.72
CA GLU A 144 29.23 -9.67 4.49
C GLU A 144 28.55 -9.23 5.79
N LYS A 145 29.12 -8.24 6.48
CA LYS A 145 28.53 -7.68 7.71
C LYS A 145 27.18 -7.00 7.42
N ILE A 146 27.10 -6.22 6.34
CA ILE A 146 25.84 -5.58 5.92
C ILE A 146 24.78 -6.65 5.67
N ARG A 147 25.09 -7.68 4.85
CA ARG A 147 24.14 -8.75 4.53
C ARG A 147 23.66 -9.50 5.78
N LYS A 148 24.57 -9.85 6.69
CA LYS A 148 24.22 -10.51 7.96
C LYS A 148 23.33 -9.64 8.84
N THR A 149 23.52 -8.32 8.83
CA THR A 149 22.67 -7.39 9.56
C THR A 149 21.27 -7.37 8.95
N GLY A 150 21.14 -7.31 7.62
CA GLY A 150 19.86 -7.44 6.92
C GLY A 150 19.17 -8.77 7.21
N GLN A 151 19.91 -9.90 7.14
CA GLN A 151 19.38 -11.23 7.46
C GLN A 151 18.89 -11.32 8.90
N SER A 152 19.67 -10.84 9.87
CA SER A 152 19.25 -10.83 11.29
C SER A 152 18.03 -9.97 11.52
N ARG A 153 17.98 -8.77 10.89
CA ARG A 153 16.81 -7.89 10.97
C ARG A 153 15.59 -8.55 10.36
N GLY A 154 15.70 -9.08 9.14
CA GLY A 154 14.60 -9.78 8.46
C GLY A 154 14.07 -10.96 9.25
N ALA A 155 14.95 -11.82 9.81
CA ALA A 155 14.52 -12.93 10.66
C ALA A 155 13.73 -12.46 11.89
N ASN A 156 14.22 -11.42 12.57
CA ASN A 156 13.51 -10.85 13.73
C ASN A 156 12.15 -10.24 13.33
N LEU A 157 12.05 -9.59 12.18
CA LEU A 157 10.80 -9.05 11.65
C LEU A 157 9.80 -10.16 11.34
N ALA A 158 10.25 -11.21 10.67
CA ALA A 158 9.41 -12.37 10.33
C ALA A 158 8.86 -13.08 11.59
N GLU A 159 9.69 -13.23 12.65
CA GLU A 159 9.24 -13.77 13.95
C GLU A 159 8.14 -12.92 14.61
N LEU A 160 8.10 -11.62 14.31
CA LEU A 160 7.07 -10.70 14.79
C LEU A 160 5.83 -10.64 13.90
N GLY A 161 5.79 -11.37 12.78
CA GLY A 161 4.70 -11.39 11.81
C GLY A 161 4.78 -10.28 10.77
N VAL A 162 5.92 -9.58 10.65
CA VAL A 162 6.18 -8.55 9.64
C VAL A 162 6.78 -9.21 8.40
N ASN A 163 6.22 -8.92 7.22
CA ASN A 163 6.68 -9.47 5.94
C ASN A 163 7.14 -8.42 4.93
N VAL A 164 7.06 -7.13 5.30
CA VAL A 164 7.56 -5.99 4.51
C VAL A 164 8.33 -5.05 5.43
N ASP A 165 9.52 -4.63 5.04
CA ASP A 165 10.23 -3.52 5.67
C ASP A 165 10.27 -2.33 4.71
N PHE A 166 9.79 -1.17 5.14
CA PHE A 166 9.94 0.07 4.39
C PHE A 166 11.38 0.59 4.50
N ALA A 167 12.31 -0.28 4.12
CA ALA A 167 13.75 -0.10 4.09
C ALA A 167 14.36 -0.98 2.96
N PRO A 168 15.56 -0.62 2.51
CA PRO A 168 16.39 0.53 2.87
C PRO A 168 15.98 1.83 2.18
N VAL A 169 16.38 2.97 2.78
CA VAL A 169 16.41 4.25 2.09
C VAL A 169 17.52 4.22 1.06
N ILE A 170 17.19 4.40 -0.23
CA ILE A 170 18.18 4.41 -1.33
C ILE A 170 18.33 5.79 -1.96
N ASP A 171 17.78 6.80 -1.31
CA ASP A 171 17.99 8.19 -1.68
C ASP A 171 19.48 8.55 -1.64
N VAL A 172 19.96 9.15 -2.73
CA VAL A 172 21.35 9.61 -2.81
C VAL A 172 21.51 10.90 -2.03
N ALA A 173 22.42 10.94 -1.08
CA ALA A 173 22.66 12.12 -0.27
C ALA A 173 23.21 13.29 -1.11
N GLY A 174 22.92 14.51 -0.69
CA GLY A 174 23.50 15.71 -1.30
C GLY A 174 22.68 16.97 -0.99
N GLY A 175 23.21 18.14 -1.33
CA GLY A 175 22.52 19.38 -1.06
C GLY A 175 22.24 19.61 0.42
N ALA A 176 20.96 19.86 0.76
CA ALA A 176 20.51 20.01 2.15
C ALA A 176 20.47 18.67 2.91
N ASN A 177 20.36 17.57 2.19
CA ASN A 177 20.19 16.22 2.71
C ASN A 177 19.17 16.15 3.87
N PRO A 178 17.89 16.38 3.61
CA PRO A 178 16.88 16.43 4.66
C PRO A 178 16.71 15.10 5.41
N LEU A 179 17.16 13.98 4.79
CA LEU A 179 17.08 12.64 5.36
C LEU A 179 18.25 12.30 6.31
N GLY A 180 19.29 13.12 6.33
CA GLY A 180 20.43 12.97 7.24
C GLY A 180 21.18 11.64 7.07
N ASP A 181 21.35 10.91 8.18
CA ASP A 181 22.08 9.63 8.24
C ASP A 181 21.27 8.41 7.78
N ARG A 182 19.98 8.59 7.44
CA ARG A 182 19.16 7.53 6.79
C ARG A 182 19.73 7.19 5.40
N THR A 183 20.32 8.17 4.68
CA THR A 183 20.96 7.96 3.37
C THR A 183 22.30 7.23 3.54
N TRP A 184 22.62 6.32 2.61
CA TRP A 184 23.86 5.51 2.68
C TRP A 184 25.08 6.25 2.13
N SER A 185 24.96 6.88 0.96
CA SER A 185 26.09 7.56 0.30
C SER A 185 25.64 8.77 -0.55
N GLU A 186 26.63 9.60 -0.93
CA GLU A 186 26.50 10.62 -1.98
C GLU A 186 26.80 10.05 -3.39
N ASP A 187 27.36 8.85 -3.46
CA ASP A 187 27.62 8.11 -4.69
C ASP A 187 26.52 7.07 -4.93
N PRO A 188 25.70 7.19 -6.01
CA PRO A 188 24.63 6.27 -6.29
C PRO A 188 25.10 4.81 -6.49
N ALA A 189 26.32 4.60 -7.02
CA ALA A 189 26.87 3.25 -7.16
C ALA A 189 27.20 2.63 -5.79
N GLU A 190 27.65 3.44 -4.83
CA GLU A 190 27.89 2.99 -3.46
C GLU A 190 26.56 2.69 -2.74
N VAL A 191 25.50 3.48 -2.99
CA VAL A 191 24.15 3.18 -2.48
C VAL A 191 23.71 1.79 -2.95
N VAL A 192 23.83 1.48 -4.24
CA VAL A 192 23.48 0.16 -4.78
C VAL A 192 24.34 -0.95 -4.14
N ALA A 193 25.64 -0.72 -4.02
CA ALA A 193 26.59 -1.72 -3.49
C ALA A 193 26.42 -1.98 -1.98
N THR A 194 25.82 -1.09 -1.23
CA THR A 194 25.67 -1.21 0.24
C THR A 194 24.22 -1.44 0.66
N ALA A 195 23.30 -0.51 0.34
CA ALA A 195 21.87 -0.67 0.62
C ALA A 195 21.27 -1.90 -0.08
N GLY A 196 21.74 -2.20 -1.32
CA GLY A 196 21.31 -3.41 -2.04
C GLY A 196 21.67 -4.70 -1.32
N VAL A 197 22.87 -4.77 -0.74
CA VAL A 197 23.28 -5.93 0.06
C VAL A 197 22.46 -6.08 1.34
N PHE A 198 22.06 -4.98 1.97
CA PHE A 198 21.14 -5.00 3.11
C PHE A 198 19.75 -5.52 2.69
N ALA A 199 19.22 -5.01 1.57
CA ALA A 199 17.95 -5.46 1.00
C ALA A 199 17.94 -6.96 0.65
N GLU A 200 19.04 -7.46 0.06
CA GLU A 200 19.21 -8.89 -0.17
C GLU A 200 19.16 -9.69 1.14
N GLY A 201 19.76 -9.16 2.21
CA GLY A 201 19.72 -9.79 3.53
C GLY A 201 18.30 -9.87 4.11
N LEU A 202 17.48 -8.82 3.98
CA LEU A 202 16.06 -8.83 4.36
C LEU A 202 15.31 -9.92 3.56
N CYS A 203 15.48 -9.90 2.24
CA CYS A 203 14.84 -10.86 1.34
C CYS A 203 15.24 -12.32 1.62
N ASP A 204 16.50 -12.59 1.92
CA ASP A 204 17.00 -13.93 2.33
C ASP A 204 16.27 -14.48 3.57
N SER A 205 15.62 -13.62 4.34
CA SER A 205 14.90 -13.97 5.57
C SER A 205 13.36 -13.89 5.42
N GLY A 206 12.85 -13.77 4.20
CA GLY A 206 11.43 -13.78 3.92
C GLY A 206 10.74 -12.43 4.08
N VAL A 207 11.49 -11.33 4.21
CA VAL A 207 10.94 -9.97 4.34
C VAL A 207 11.20 -9.17 3.08
N LEU A 208 10.15 -8.64 2.46
CA LEU A 208 10.23 -7.81 1.27
C LEU A 208 10.82 -6.43 1.61
N PRO A 209 11.93 -6.01 1.00
CA PRO A 209 12.43 -4.65 1.11
C PRO A 209 11.59 -3.68 0.28
N THR A 210 11.54 -2.43 0.70
CA THR A 210 10.89 -1.34 -0.04
C THR A 210 11.87 -0.20 -0.26
N PHE A 211 12.16 0.11 -1.52
CA PHE A 211 13.08 1.19 -1.88
C PHE A 211 12.37 2.54 -1.84
N LYS A 212 12.98 3.51 -1.18
CA LYS A 212 12.37 4.81 -0.93
C LYS A 212 13.38 5.96 -0.93
N HIS A 213 12.92 7.17 -1.28
CA HIS A 213 11.61 7.63 -1.71
C HIS A 213 11.71 8.09 -3.17
N PHE A 214 11.17 7.31 -4.10
CA PHE A 214 11.27 7.60 -5.53
C PHE A 214 10.59 8.94 -5.89
N PRO A 215 11.16 9.79 -6.75
CA PRO A 215 12.37 9.60 -7.58
C PRO A 215 13.70 10.08 -6.95
N GLY A 216 13.74 10.33 -5.65
CA GLY A 216 14.94 10.72 -4.92
C GLY A 216 14.74 11.94 -4.03
N HIS A 217 14.67 11.71 -2.71
CA HIS A 217 14.42 12.71 -1.67
C HIS A 217 15.72 13.26 -1.06
N GLY A 218 16.85 12.55 -1.21
CA GLY A 218 18.08 12.87 -0.48
C GLY A 218 18.71 14.21 -0.88
N ARG A 219 18.33 14.78 -2.03
CA ARG A 219 18.77 16.10 -2.49
C ARG A 219 17.65 17.15 -2.56
N ALA A 220 16.46 16.83 -2.01
CA ALA A 220 15.36 17.79 -1.93
C ALA A 220 15.68 18.95 -0.98
N ASP A 221 14.92 20.04 -1.11
CA ASP A 221 15.11 21.26 -0.33
C ASP A 221 14.45 21.22 1.06
N ALA A 222 13.54 20.27 1.30
CA ALA A 222 12.82 20.09 2.57
C ALA A 222 12.57 18.60 2.88
N HIS A 223 12.18 18.34 4.14
CA HIS A 223 11.65 17.04 4.56
C HIS A 223 10.15 16.98 4.26
N GLY A 224 9.70 15.92 3.58
CA GLY A 224 8.31 15.76 3.17
C GLY A 224 7.30 15.70 4.33
N ASP A 225 7.74 15.24 5.51
CA ASP A 225 6.89 15.22 6.71
C ASP A 225 6.49 16.63 7.18
N ASP A 226 7.35 17.62 6.95
CA ASP A 226 7.15 18.97 7.44
C ASP A 226 6.43 19.88 6.44
N ALA A 227 6.75 19.74 5.14
CA ALA A 227 6.26 20.61 4.07
C ALA A 227 6.42 19.97 2.69
N PRO A 228 5.78 20.53 1.63
CA PRO A 228 6.10 20.18 0.25
C PRO A 228 7.61 20.29 -0.02
N ALA A 229 8.19 19.27 -0.62
CA ALA A 229 9.61 19.17 -0.87
C ALA A 229 9.89 19.15 -2.38
N GLN A 230 10.80 20.00 -2.84
CA GLN A 230 11.20 20.09 -4.23
C GLN A 230 12.56 19.44 -4.44
N THR A 231 12.63 18.56 -5.43
CA THR A 231 13.88 17.93 -5.87
C THR A 231 14.68 18.86 -6.80
N PRO A 232 15.94 18.52 -7.13
CA PRO A 232 16.57 19.05 -8.32
C PRO A 232 15.74 18.79 -9.59
N GLU A 233 16.03 19.52 -10.68
CA GLU A 233 15.40 19.28 -11.99
C GLU A 233 15.54 17.82 -12.44
N LEU A 234 14.56 17.31 -13.20
CA LEU A 234 14.49 15.92 -13.70
C LEU A 234 15.82 15.44 -14.28
N ARG A 235 16.48 16.23 -15.14
CA ARG A 235 17.79 15.87 -15.73
C ARG A 235 18.89 15.64 -14.69
N SER A 236 18.82 16.34 -13.56
CA SER A 236 19.77 16.15 -12.46
C SER A 236 19.48 14.87 -11.68
N LEU A 237 18.20 14.51 -11.54
CA LEU A 237 17.79 13.22 -10.99
C LEU A 237 18.23 12.07 -11.91
N GLU A 238 17.99 12.17 -13.21
CA GLU A 238 18.42 11.17 -14.21
C GLU A 238 19.94 10.93 -14.18
N ALA A 239 20.71 11.98 -13.97
CA ALA A 239 22.17 11.88 -13.95
C ALA A 239 22.74 11.33 -12.63
N ASN A 240 21.97 11.28 -11.56
CA ASN A 240 22.47 10.93 -10.22
C ASN A 240 21.51 10.02 -9.45
N ASP A 241 20.39 10.54 -8.93
CA ASP A 241 19.52 9.82 -7.99
C ASP A 241 18.93 8.56 -8.63
N LEU A 242 18.47 8.65 -9.87
CA LEU A 242 17.87 7.53 -10.59
C LEU A 242 18.86 6.41 -10.90
N VAL A 243 20.16 6.68 -10.89
CA VAL A 243 21.18 5.62 -11.04
C VAL A 243 21.08 4.62 -9.88
N ALA A 244 20.80 5.09 -8.65
CA ALA A 244 20.58 4.22 -7.51
C ALA A 244 19.30 3.39 -7.69
N PHE A 245 18.18 4.03 -8.05
CA PHE A 245 16.90 3.32 -8.23
C PHE A 245 16.95 2.30 -9.36
N THR A 246 17.45 2.68 -10.54
CA THR A 246 17.56 1.74 -11.68
C THR A 246 18.52 0.60 -11.38
N GLY A 247 19.64 0.87 -10.69
CA GLY A 247 20.55 -0.19 -10.24
C GLY A 247 19.87 -1.17 -9.28
N MET A 248 18.99 -0.68 -8.39
CA MET A 248 18.23 -1.56 -7.51
C MET A 248 17.14 -2.35 -8.25
N PHE A 249 16.50 -1.77 -9.28
CA PHE A 249 15.55 -2.50 -10.13
C PHE A 249 16.24 -3.68 -10.84
N GLU A 250 17.46 -3.46 -11.34
CA GLU A 250 18.27 -4.51 -11.97
C GLU A 250 18.72 -5.59 -10.97
N GLN A 251 19.07 -5.20 -9.74
CA GLN A 251 19.60 -6.12 -8.72
C GLN A 251 18.50 -6.97 -8.07
N MET A 252 17.34 -6.36 -7.75
CA MET A 252 16.30 -7.02 -6.96
C MET A 252 15.13 -7.53 -7.81
N GLY A 253 14.84 -6.88 -8.95
CA GLY A 253 13.69 -7.25 -9.79
C GLY A 253 12.38 -7.23 -8.99
N ASP A 254 11.59 -8.29 -9.13
CA ASP A 254 10.28 -8.49 -8.49
C ASP A 254 10.34 -8.84 -6.99
N ARG A 255 11.53 -8.72 -6.37
CA ARG A 255 11.76 -9.05 -4.94
C ARG A 255 11.72 -7.82 -4.04
N SER A 256 11.03 -6.78 -4.44
CA SER A 256 10.94 -5.53 -3.68
C SER A 256 9.70 -4.73 -4.06
N MET A 257 9.37 -3.74 -3.24
CA MET A 257 8.45 -2.66 -3.59
C MET A 257 9.20 -1.37 -3.85
N LEU A 258 8.54 -0.44 -4.55
CA LEU A 258 9.02 0.92 -4.71
C LEU A 258 8.06 1.89 -4.02
N MET A 259 8.56 2.69 -3.09
CA MET A 259 7.78 3.74 -2.45
C MET A 259 7.93 5.06 -3.20
N THR A 260 6.83 5.62 -3.68
CA THR A 260 6.77 6.91 -4.38
C THR A 260 6.60 8.05 -3.38
N GLY A 261 7.54 8.99 -3.39
CA GLY A 261 7.51 10.14 -2.50
C GLY A 261 6.58 11.27 -2.99
N HIS A 262 6.16 12.13 -2.05
CA HIS A 262 5.34 13.31 -2.35
C HIS A 262 6.22 14.50 -2.74
N LEU A 263 6.97 14.32 -3.84
CA LEU A 263 8.02 15.23 -4.26
C LEU A 263 7.62 16.06 -5.49
N ASP A 264 7.87 17.36 -5.43
CA ASP A 264 7.76 18.23 -6.60
C ASP A 264 9.05 18.11 -7.45
N VAL A 265 8.91 17.68 -8.70
CA VAL A 265 10.02 17.44 -9.61
C VAL A 265 9.98 18.43 -10.76
N PRO A 266 10.80 19.50 -10.74
CA PRO A 266 10.84 20.47 -11.83
C PRO A 266 11.14 19.81 -13.18
N GLY A 267 10.33 20.12 -14.18
CA GLY A 267 10.40 19.51 -15.51
C GLY A 267 9.65 18.17 -15.66
N LEU A 268 8.94 17.71 -14.61
CA LEU A 268 8.08 16.53 -14.66
C LEU A 268 6.72 16.78 -14.00
N THR A 269 6.70 17.39 -12.80
CA THR A 269 5.47 17.66 -12.03
C THR A 269 5.08 19.14 -12.01
N ASP A 270 5.32 19.86 -13.11
CA ASP A 270 5.09 21.31 -13.22
C ASP A 270 3.60 21.72 -13.07
N GLY A 271 2.67 20.75 -13.06
CA GLY A 271 1.23 20.92 -12.85
C GLY A 271 0.81 21.19 -11.40
N GLY A 272 1.69 20.96 -10.42
CA GLY A 272 1.45 21.24 -8.99
C GLY A 272 1.02 20.04 -8.16
N GLU A 273 0.75 18.88 -8.76
CA GLU A 273 0.63 17.62 -8.03
C GLU A 273 2.00 17.00 -7.78
N PRO A 274 2.28 16.47 -6.57
CA PRO A 274 3.54 15.78 -6.29
C PRO A 274 3.65 14.48 -7.08
N PHE A 275 4.86 13.94 -7.22
CA PHE A 275 5.15 12.75 -8.02
C PHE A 275 4.16 11.60 -7.80
N SER A 276 3.89 11.25 -6.55
CA SER A 276 2.98 10.15 -6.16
C SER A 276 1.52 10.33 -6.60
N MET A 277 1.10 11.54 -6.96
CA MET A 277 -0.27 11.88 -7.35
C MET A 277 -0.36 12.39 -8.79
N ASN A 278 0.74 12.37 -9.54
CA ASN A 278 0.84 12.92 -10.89
C ASN A 278 0.85 11.81 -11.94
N PRO A 279 -0.20 11.71 -12.82
CA PRO A 279 -0.30 10.65 -13.82
C PRO A 279 0.82 10.67 -14.86
N GLU A 280 1.34 11.85 -15.24
CA GLU A 280 2.46 11.97 -16.18
C GLU A 280 3.74 11.41 -15.56
N ALA A 281 3.99 11.73 -14.30
CA ALA A 281 5.15 11.25 -13.55
C ALA A 281 5.12 9.72 -13.34
N MET A 282 3.96 9.18 -12.98
CA MET A 282 3.80 7.73 -12.85
C MET A 282 3.85 7.02 -14.21
N GLY A 283 3.31 7.63 -15.27
CA GLY A 283 3.46 7.16 -16.64
C GLY A 283 4.93 7.09 -17.06
N TRP A 284 5.71 8.13 -16.76
CA TRP A 284 7.16 8.14 -17.00
C TRP A 284 7.91 7.01 -16.25
N LEU A 285 7.57 6.74 -14.99
CA LEU A 285 8.11 5.59 -14.25
C LEU A 285 7.81 4.26 -14.96
N ARG A 286 6.57 4.08 -15.43
CA ARG A 286 6.10 2.84 -16.04
C ARG A 286 6.62 2.62 -17.46
N ASP A 287 6.55 3.65 -18.29
CA ASP A 287 6.76 3.57 -19.74
C ASP A 287 8.21 3.89 -20.13
N ASP A 288 8.83 4.94 -19.54
CA ASP A 288 10.17 5.39 -19.90
C ASP A 288 11.24 4.67 -19.08
N LEU A 289 11.06 4.50 -17.77
CA LEU A 289 11.98 3.75 -16.91
C LEU A 289 11.70 2.25 -16.88
N GLY A 290 10.51 1.81 -17.34
CA GLY A 290 10.13 0.43 -17.48
C GLY A 290 9.86 -0.32 -16.18
N TYR A 291 9.65 0.38 -15.05
CA TYR A 291 9.34 -0.27 -13.77
C TYR A 291 7.94 -0.88 -13.78
N GLN A 292 7.83 -2.20 -13.66
CA GLN A 292 6.55 -2.92 -13.78
C GLN A 292 6.09 -3.59 -12.47
N ASP A 293 6.91 -3.52 -11.40
CA ASP A 293 6.61 -4.14 -10.13
C ASP A 293 5.74 -3.24 -9.23
N VAL A 294 5.44 -3.70 -8.01
CA VAL A 294 4.50 -3.03 -7.10
C VAL A 294 5.06 -1.69 -6.61
N THR A 295 4.24 -0.65 -6.75
CA THR A 295 4.46 0.66 -6.13
C THR A 295 3.54 0.85 -4.92
N VAL A 296 4.07 1.48 -3.87
CA VAL A 296 3.31 1.98 -2.73
C VAL A 296 3.61 3.47 -2.56
N THR A 297 2.63 4.28 -2.18
CA THR A 297 2.90 5.69 -1.88
C THR A 297 3.60 5.84 -0.53
N ASP A 298 4.31 6.94 -0.32
CA ASP A 298 4.55 7.43 1.02
C ASP A 298 3.23 7.79 1.71
N GLU A 299 3.25 8.15 2.98
CA GLU A 299 2.05 8.29 3.81
C GLU A 299 1.19 9.50 3.41
N LEU A 300 -0.09 9.29 3.12
CA LEU A 300 -0.99 10.29 2.50
C LEU A 300 -1.83 11.10 3.50
N ALA A 301 -1.89 10.70 4.79
CA ALA A 301 -2.81 11.33 5.75
C ALA A 301 -2.16 12.44 6.60
N GLU A 302 -0.90 12.30 6.97
CA GLU A 302 -0.27 13.16 7.98
C GLU A 302 0.92 13.96 7.45
N MET A 303 1.59 13.53 6.36
CA MET A 303 2.76 14.23 5.83
C MET A 303 2.44 15.66 5.42
N GLY A 304 3.30 16.60 5.83
CA GLY A 304 3.18 18.02 5.49
C GLY A 304 3.15 18.29 3.98
N ALA A 305 3.78 17.44 3.21
CA ALA A 305 3.74 17.48 1.75
C ALA A 305 2.32 17.36 1.17
N ILE A 306 1.39 16.69 1.86
CA ILE A 306 -0.01 16.52 1.47
C ILE A 306 -0.91 17.48 2.26
N THR A 307 -0.79 17.50 3.59
CA THR A 307 -1.68 18.27 4.47
C THR A 307 -1.58 19.78 4.23
N ALA A 308 -0.39 20.30 3.90
CA ALA A 308 -0.21 21.71 3.54
C ALA A 308 -0.91 22.11 2.22
N ARG A 309 -1.25 21.13 1.36
CA ARG A 309 -2.00 21.33 0.11
C ARG A 309 -3.52 21.35 0.36
N GLY A 310 -3.98 21.00 1.58
CA GLY A 310 -5.39 20.96 1.95
C GLY A 310 -6.17 19.82 1.29
N ILE A 311 -5.49 18.74 0.90
CA ILE A 311 -6.09 17.57 0.27
C ILE A 311 -6.60 16.63 1.37
N SER A 312 -7.84 16.15 1.25
CA SER A 312 -8.39 15.16 2.17
C SER A 312 -7.78 13.76 1.93
N VAL A 313 -7.83 12.89 2.93
CA VAL A 313 -7.30 11.51 2.78
C VAL A 313 -7.99 10.75 1.64
N PRO A 314 -9.32 10.75 1.50
CA PRO A 314 -9.96 10.09 0.36
C PRO A 314 -9.53 10.67 -0.99
N ASP A 315 -9.38 12.00 -1.09
CA ASP A 315 -8.93 12.66 -2.33
C ASP A 315 -7.47 12.32 -2.65
N ALA A 316 -6.60 12.27 -1.64
CA ALA A 316 -5.19 11.92 -1.82
C ALA A 316 -5.03 10.45 -2.27
N VAL A 317 -5.77 9.53 -1.64
CA VAL A 317 -5.79 8.12 -2.02
C VAL A 317 -6.32 7.96 -3.45
N GLU A 318 -7.46 8.58 -3.79
CA GLU A 318 -7.99 8.53 -5.15
C GLU A 318 -6.97 9.06 -6.16
N ALA A 319 -6.42 10.25 -5.92
CA ALA A 319 -5.46 10.88 -6.84
C ALA A 319 -4.22 10.00 -7.05
N SER A 320 -3.69 9.37 -5.99
CA SER A 320 -2.52 8.51 -6.08
C SER A 320 -2.78 7.22 -6.88
N LEU A 321 -3.94 6.58 -6.67
CA LEU A 321 -4.32 5.38 -7.41
C LEU A 321 -4.66 5.71 -8.88
N VAL A 322 -5.36 6.83 -9.14
CA VAL A 322 -5.61 7.33 -10.51
C VAL A 322 -4.29 7.64 -11.22
N ALA A 323 -3.30 8.18 -10.51
CA ALA A 323 -1.97 8.43 -11.07
C ALA A 323 -1.25 7.16 -11.52
N GLY A 324 -1.50 6.01 -10.89
CA GLY A 324 -0.92 4.72 -11.30
C GLY A 324 -0.12 3.99 -10.22
N ASN A 325 -0.21 4.42 -8.95
CA ASN A 325 0.29 3.59 -7.85
C ASN A 325 -0.58 2.35 -7.68
N ASP A 326 0.04 1.26 -7.21
CA ASP A 326 -0.66 0.01 -6.95
C ASP A 326 -1.24 -0.03 -5.53
N LEU A 327 -0.52 0.54 -4.57
CA LEU A 327 -0.89 0.62 -3.17
C LEU A 327 -0.85 2.07 -2.68
N ALA A 328 -1.88 2.50 -1.97
CA ALA A 328 -1.95 3.79 -1.31
C ALA A 328 -1.79 3.61 0.21
N LEU A 329 -0.70 4.15 0.77
CA LEU A 329 -0.42 4.12 2.20
C LEU A 329 -1.05 5.33 2.89
N TYR A 330 -1.89 5.09 3.90
CA TYR A 330 -2.45 6.14 4.75
C TYR A 330 -2.78 5.58 6.14
N PHE A 331 -2.82 6.44 7.14
CA PHE A 331 -3.29 6.06 8.47
C PHE A 331 -4.76 6.42 8.63
N GLY A 332 -5.56 5.44 9.05
CA GLY A 332 -7.00 5.60 9.25
C GLY A 332 -7.62 4.35 9.88
N ASP A 333 -8.81 4.50 10.44
CA ASP A 333 -9.60 3.39 10.97
C ASP A 333 -10.53 2.78 9.91
N LEU A 334 -11.33 1.79 10.30
CA LEU A 334 -12.27 1.10 9.41
C LEU A 334 -13.32 2.06 8.81
N ASP A 335 -13.76 3.08 9.56
CA ASP A 335 -14.73 4.05 9.04
C ASP A 335 -14.10 4.88 7.92
N GLN A 336 -12.85 5.33 8.08
CA GLN A 336 -12.10 6.02 7.03
C GLN A 336 -11.79 5.12 5.84
N MET A 337 -11.43 3.85 6.07
CA MET A 337 -11.24 2.88 4.99
C MET A 337 -12.52 2.72 4.16
N ASN A 338 -13.68 2.65 4.80
CA ASN A 338 -14.96 2.56 4.09
C ASN A 338 -15.27 3.84 3.29
N GLU A 339 -14.98 5.03 3.84
CA GLU A 339 -15.13 6.30 3.12
C GLU A 339 -14.24 6.33 1.86
N VAL A 340 -12.99 5.93 1.97
CA VAL A 340 -12.06 5.80 0.84
C VAL A 340 -12.59 4.82 -0.20
N LEU A 341 -13.08 3.64 0.21
CA LEU A 341 -13.63 2.64 -0.71
C LEU A 341 -14.89 3.16 -1.43
N ASP A 342 -15.79 3.85 -0.73
CA ASP A 342 -16.99 4.44 -1.34
C ASP A 342 -16.61 5.48 -2.41
N GLN A 343 -15.58 6.29 -2.15
CA GLN A 343 -15.07 7.27 -3.12
C GLN A 343 -14.40 6.59 -4.32
N LEU A 344 -13.60 5.53 -4.11
CA LEU A 344 -12.95 4.79 -5.18
C LEU A 344 -13.96 4.05 -6.08
N GLU A 345 -15.02 3.46 -5.50
CA GLU A 345 -16.12 2.86 -6.28
C GLU A 345 -16.82 3.93 -7.15
N ALA A 346 -17.04 5.12 -6.60
CA ALA A 346 -17.57 6.25 -7.38
C ALA A 346 -16.58 6.69 -8.47
N ALA A 347 -15.28 6.73 -8.19
CA ALA A 347 -14.25 7.06 -9.19
C ALA A 347 -14.24 6.08 -10.36
N VAL A 348 -14.44 4.78 -10.08
CA VAL A 348 -14.57 3.76 -11.14
C VAL A 348 -15.86 3.94 -11.91
N ALA A 349 -16.99 4.15 -11.24
CA ALA A 349 -18.29 4.36 -11.90
C ALA A 349 -18.29 5.60 -12.82
N ASP A 350 -17.58 6.65 -12.44
CA ASP A 350 -17.43 7.90 -13.19
C ASP A 350 -16.32 7.83 -14.28
N GLY A 351 -15.53 6.74 -14.31
CA GLY A 351 -14.44 6.54 -15.26
C GLY A 351 -13.17 7.35 -14.95
N ARG A 352 -13.03 7.92 -13.74
CA ARG A 352 -11.80 8.59 -13.26
C ARG A 352 -10.70 7.57 -12.95
N LEU A 353 -11.07 6.42 -12.40
CA LEU A 353 -10.22 5.24 -12.20
C LEU A 353 -10.74 4.10 -13.10
N SER A 354 -9.92 3.55 -13.99
CA SER A 354 -10.38 2.47 -14.86
C SER A 354 -10.33 1.10 -14.18
N GLU A 355 -11.34 0.23 -14.41
CA GLU A 355 -11.30 -1.15 -13.92
C GLU A 355 -10.06 -1.90 -14.43
N THR A 356 -9.61 -1.64 -15.66
CA THR A 356 -8.38 -2.24 -16.19
C THR A 356 -7.14 -1.86 -15.40
N GLN A 357 -7.08 -0.63 -14.85
CA GLN A 357 -5.99 -0.20 -13.99
C GLN A 357 -6.08 -0.90 -12.64
N VAL A 358 -7.28 -0.98 -12.04
CA VAL A 358 -7.52 -1.75 -10.81
C VAL A 358 -7.08 -3.20 -10.98
N ASP A 359 -7.50 -3.86 -12.06
CA ASP A 359 -7.13 -5.25 -12.32
C ASP A 359 -5.62 -5.45 -12.44
N ARG A 360 -4.92 -4.56 -13.15
CA ARG A 360 -3.45 -4.62 -13.31
C ARG A 360 -2.72 -4.42 -11.96
N SER A 361 -3.19 -3.48 -11.14
CA SER A 361 -2.60 -3.26 -9.82
C SER A 361 -2.81 -4.47 -8.90
N VAL A 362 -4.02 -5.03 -8.90
CA VAL A 362 -4.32 -6.24 -8.13
C VAL A 362 -3.50 -7.44 -8.63
N GLU A 363 -3.32 -7.59 -9.95
CA GLU A 363 -2.46 -8.64 -10.52
C GLU A 363 -1.01 -8.52 -10.02
N ARG A 364 -0.42 -7.30 -10.01
CA ARG A 364 0.93 -7.08 -9.46
C ARG A 364 1.01 -7.40 -7.97
N ILE A 365 0.05 -6.88 -7.19
CA ILE A 365 -0.04 -7.14 -5.75
C ILE A 365 -0.13 -8.64 -5.47
N MET A 366 -0.99 -9.36 -6.18
CA MET A 366 -1.19 -10.80 -5.99
C MET A 366 0.00 -11.62 -6.49
N SER A 367 0.69 -11.17 -7.54
CA SER A 367 1.94 -11.77 -8.00
C SER A 367 2.99 -11.67 -6.89
N LEU A 368 3.18 -10.48 -6.31
CA LEU A 368 4.15 -10.26 -5.24
C LEU A 368 3.80 -11.06 -3.97
N LYS A 369 2.51 -11.08 -3.55
CA LYS A 369 2.02 -11.89 -2.42
C LYS A 369 2.13 -13.40 -2.65
N GLY A 370 2.20 -13.85 -3.90
CA GLY A 370 2.31 -15.25 -4.29
C GLY A 370 3.73 -15.69 -4.62
N SER A 371 4.67 -14.73 -4.71
CA SER A 371 6.04 -15.04 -5.08
C SER A 371 6.79 -15.69 -3.92
N GLU A 372 7.61 -16.70 -4.25
CA GLU A 372 8.63 -17.22 -3.33
C GLU A 372 9.93 -16.41 -3.42
N ALA A 373 9.85 -15.20 -3.98
CA ALA A 373 11.02 -14.41 -4.34
C ALA A 373 11.91 -14.03 -3.13
N CYS A 374 11.28 -13.86 -1.96
CA CYS A 374 11.95 -13.68 -0.66
C CYS A 374 11.56 -14.81 0.32
N ALA A 375 11.25 -16.03 -0.17
CA ALA A 375 11.06 -17.17 0.71
C ALA A 375 12.43 -17.73 1.10
N GLY A 376 12.72 -17.71 2.40
CA GLY A 376 13.98 -18.20 2.97
C GLY A 376 14.11 -19.72 2.93
#